data_861567731035d5289bfdffb2a9173c8f
#
_entry.id   861567731035d5289bfdffb2a9173c8f
#
_cell.length_a   1.000
_cell.length_b   1.000
_cell.length_c   1.000
_cell.angle_alpha   90.00
_cell.angle_beta   90.00
_cell.angle_gamma   90.00
#
_symmetry.space_group_name_H-M   'P 1'
#
loop_
_entity.id
_entity.type
_entity.pdbx_description
1 polymer ?
#
loop_
_entity_poly.entity_id
_entity_poly.type
_entity_poly.pdbx_seq_one_letter_code
_entity_poly.pdbx_strand_id
1 'polypeptide(L)'
;MQAADALEALAEVSVAFAGFSGIVTAFRRHNPGDWSHLDRFRLRFMVEFSLATLALSLFPFFLSELGLPESEVWTLASLLLGAGALLYLIRSVLRLRPAIAAGEPVSFGLAIVSVAVGIAIAISAFANAVGFFSHPSGVYLAGVGGCLFVSSAMFARLLLASSASTDGDGEAG
;
A
#
# COMPACT_ATOMS: atom_id res chain seq x y z
N MET A 1 2.22 20.52 -14.04
CA MET A 1 3.46 19.84 -14.47
C MET A 1 4.07 19.06 -13.30
N GLN A 2 4.51 19.65 -12.20
CA GLN A 2 5.17 18.90 -11.10
C GLN A 2 4.34 17.77 -10.48
N ALA A 3 3.02 17.95 -10.33
CA ALA A 3 2.16 16.91 -9.75
C ALA A 3 1.96 15.72 -10.71
N ALA A 4 1.86 15.98 -12.02
CA ALA A 4 1.74 14.95 -13.05
C ALA A 4 2.99 14.07 -13.11
N ASP A 5 4.18 14.69 -13.17
CA ASP A 5 5.46 13.98 -13.21
C ASP A 5 5.66 13.09 -11.96
N ALA A 6 5.24 13.61 -10.79
CA ALA A 6 5.30 12.84 -9.54
C ALA A 6 4.31 11.66 -9.51
N LEU A 7 3.09 11.82 -10.04
CA LEU A 7 2.13 10.72 -10.16
C LEU A 7 2.60 9.65 -11.14
N GLU A 8 3.22 10.04 -12.25
CA GLU A 8 3.82 9.13 -13.22
C GLU A 8 4.94 8.30 -12.56
N ALA A 9 5.86 8.94 -11.84
CA ALA A 9 6.91 8.25 -11.10
C ALA A 9 6.33 7.27 -10.05
N LEU A 10 5.27 7.65 -9.33
CA LEU A 10 4.59 6.76 -8.38
C LEU A 10 3.93 5.57 -9.09
N ALA A 11 3.35 5.78 -10.27
CA ALA A 11 2.77 4.71 -11.08
C ALA A 11 3.85 3.72 -11.55
N GLU A 12 4.98 4.21 -12.06
CA GLU A 12 6.11 3.38 -12.51
C GLU A 12 6.65 2.51 -11.37
N VAL A 13 6.92 3.10 -10.20
CA VAL A 13 7.40 2.37 -9.03
C VAL A 13 6.36 1.32 -8.58
N SER A 14 5.07 1.65 -8.65
CA SER A 14 4.00 0.73 -8.28
C SER A 14 3.94 -0.48 -9.22
N VAL A 15 4.12 -0.28 -10.52
CA VAL A 15 4.21 -1.37 -11.51
C VAL A 15 5.43 -2.25 -11.23
N ALA A 16 6.58 -1.65 -10.90
CA ALA A 16 7.78 -2.39 -10.55
C ALA A 16 7.56 -3.29 -9.32
N PHE A 17 6.92 -2.79 -8.26
CA PHE A 17 6.57 -3.59 -7.08
C PHE A 17 5.57 -4.71 -7.40
N ALA A 18 4.55 -4.45 -8.21
CA ALA A 18 3.59 -5.45 -8.63
C ALA A 18 4.28 -6.56 -9.47
N GLY A 19 5.15 -6.18 -10.41
CA GLY A 19 5.92 -7.11 -11.24
C GLY A 19 6.87 -7.97 -10.41
N PHE A 20 7.59 -7.35 -9.47
CA PHE A 20 8.51 -8.07 -8.59
C PHE A 20 7.79 -9.08 -7.70
N SER A 21 6.60 -8.75 -7.21
CA SER A 21 5.77 -9.69 -6.44
C SER A 21 5.36 -10.92 -7.25
N GLY A 22 5.12 -10.75 -8.54
CA GLY A 22 4.89 -11.85 -9.49
C GLY A 22 6.10 -12.78 -9.60
N ILE A 23 7.31 -12.21 -9.71
CA ILE A 23 8.57 -12.95 -9.75
C ILE A 23 8.77 -13.77 -8.46
N VAL A 24 8.62 -13.13 -7.29
CA VAL A 24 8.73 -13.83 -6.00
C VAL A 24 7.73 -14.98 -5.90
N THR A 25 6.51 -14.79 -6.37
CA THR A 25 5.48 -15.85 -6.41
C THR A 25 5.90 -17.01 -7.31
N ALA A 26 6.46 -16.74 -8.48
CA ALA A 26 6.90 -17.75 -9.43
C ALA A 26 8.04 -18.60 -8.87
N PHE A 27 9.06 -17.98 -8.27
CA PHE A 27 10.20 -18.71 -7.69
C PHE A 27 9.79 -19.57 -6.49
N ARG A 28 8.91 -19.10 -5.63
CA ARG A 28 8.46 -19.84 -4.45
C ARG A 28 7.40 -20.92 -4.74
N ARG A 29 6.87 -21.00 -5.96
CA ARG A 29 5.98 -22.12 -6.38
C ARG A 29 6.64 -23.48 -6.38
N HIS A 30 7.97 -23.54 -6.48
CA HIS A 30 8.72 -24.80 -6.51
C HIS A 30 8.79 -25.51 -5.15
N ASN A 31 8.57 -24.80 -4.01
CA ASN A 31 8.54 -25.37 -2.67
C ASN A 31 7.28 -24.92 -1.91
N PRO A 32 6.12 -25.55 -2.13
CA PRO A 32 4.84 -25.13 -1.53
C PRO A 32 4.77 -25.25 0.00
N GLY A 33 5.68 -26.06 0.61
CA GLY A 33 5.72 -26.31 2.05
C GLY A 33 6.28 -25.16 2.89
N ASP A 34 7.06 -24.26 2.31
CA ASP A 34 7.82 -23.22 3.04
C ASP A 34 7.06 -21.90 3.26
N TRP A 35 5.81 -21.82 2.79
CA TRP A 35 5.03 -20.59 2.94
C TRP A 35 4.29 -20.53 4.27
N SER A 36 4.74 -19.66 5.16
CA SER A 36 3.93 -19.30 6.33
C SER A 36 2.65 -18.55 5.89
N HIS A 37 1.58 -18.64 6.68
CA HIS A 37 0.36 -17.85 6.45
C HIS A 37 0.67 -16.35 6.38
N LEU A 38 1.65 -15.90 7.17
CA LEU A 38 2.12 -14.51 7.22
C LEU A 38 2.78 -14.05 5.91
N ASP A 39 3.57 -14.91 5.24
CA ASP A 39 4.25 -14.55 4.00
C ASP A 39 3.28 -14.41 2.84
N ARG A 40 2.27 -15.30 2.77
CA ARG A 40 1.17 -15.18 1.80
C ARG A 40 0.37 -13.89 2.02
N PHE A 41 0.12 -13.53 3.28
CA PHE A 41 -0.58 -12.30 3.62
C PHE A 41 0.23 -11.07 3.20
N ARG A 42 1.53 -11.03 3.51
CA ARG A 42 2.44 -9.92 3.15
C ARG A 42 2.52 -9.73 1.64
N LEU A 43 2.68 -10.83 0.90
CA LEU A 43 2.74 -10.76 -0.56
C LEU A 43 1.44 -10.24 -1.16
N ARG A 44 0.31 -10.80 -0.74
CA ARG A 44 -1.01 -10.33 -1.21
C ARG A 44 -1.22 -8.86 -0.90
N PHE A 45 -0.87 -8.44 0.30
CA PHE A 45 -0.96 -7.05 0.73
C PHE A 45 -0.10 -6.13 -0.14
N MET A 46 1.14 -6.53 -0.43
CA MET A 46 2.04 -5.77 -1.29
C MET A 46 1.45 -5.59 -2.70
N VAL A 47 0.90 -6.66 -3.29
CA VAL A 47 0.24 -6.59 -4.61
C VAL A 47 -0.98 -5.68 -4.57
N GLU A 48 -1.88 -5.88 -3.60
CA GLU A 48 -3.11 -5.08 -3.47
C GLU A 48 -2.78 -3.57 -3.33
N PHE A 49 -1.78 -3.22 -2.52
CA PHE A 49 -1.36 -1.82 -2.34
C PHE A 49 -0.65 -1.23 -3.55
N SER A 50 0.20 -2.00 -4.23
CA SER A 50 0.87 -1.54 -5.45
C SER A 50 -0.15 -1.27 -6.56
N LEU A 51 -1.12 -2.15 -6.76
CA LEU A 51 -2.18 -1.94 -7.75
C LEU A 51 -3.11 -0.78 -7.36
N ALA A 52 -3.42 -0.62 -6.08
CA ALA A 52 -4.19 0.51 -5.60
C ALA A 52 -3.45 1.84 -5.82
N THR A 53 -2.14 1.88 -5.53
CA THR A 53 -1.30 3.07 -5.77
C THR A 53 -1.24 3.39 -7.27
N LEU A 54 -1.07 2.40 -8.13
CA LEU A 54 -1.10 2.57 -9.59
C LEU A 54 -2.44 3.18 -10.03
N ALA A 55 -3.56 2.60 -9.61
CA ALA A 55 -4.89 3.09 -9.96
C ALA A 55 -5.12 4.53 -9.47
N LEU A 56 -4.73 4.84 -8.23
CA LEU A 56 -4.81 6.18 -7.66
C LEU A 56 -3.90 7.17 -8.39
N SER A 57 -2.70 6.77 -8.80
CA SER A 57 -1.79 7.64 -9.57
C SER A 57 -2.35 8.00 -10.94
N LEU A 58 -3.06 7.08 -11.60
CA LEU A 58 -3.67 7.30 -12.92
C LEU A 58 -5.03 8.01 -12.85
N PHE A 59 -5.73 7.93 -11.73
CA PHE A 59 -7.10 8.41 -11.61
C PHE A 59 -7.28 9.90 -11.92
N PRO A 60 -6.42 10.85 -11.45
CA PRO A 60 -6.53 12.26 -11.80
C PRO A 60 -6.40 12.51 -13.31
N PHE A 61 -5.59 11.74 -14.03
CA PHE A 61 -5.46 11.86 -15.49
C PHE A 61 -6.76 11.49 -16.19
N PHE A 62 -7.41 10.38 -15.79
CA PHE A 62 -8.71 10.02 -16.35
C PHE A 62 -9.77 11.10 -16.11
N LEU A 63 -9.79 11.71 -14.93
CA LEU A 63 -10.73 12.79 -14.63
C LEU A 63 -10.47 14.05 -15.46
N SER A 64 -9.19 14.40 -15.67
CA SER A 64 -8.82 15.54 -16.51
C SER A 64 -9.18 15.34 -17.98
N GLU A 65 -9.03 14.12 -18.51
CA GLU A 65 -9.45 13.78 -19.89
C GLU A 65 -10.98 13.81 -20.07
N LEU A 66 -11.75 13.67 -19.00
CA LEU A 66 -13.21 13.87 -19.02
C LEU A 66 -13.61 15.36 -19.04
N GLY A 67 -12.62 16.28 -19.03
CA GLY A 67 -12.85 17.72 -19.10
C GLY A 67 -13.32 18.34 -17.77
N LEU A 68 -13.10 17.66 -16.64
CA LEU A 68 -13.44 18.20 -15.33
C LEU A 68 -12.47 19.33 -14.95
N PRO A 69 -12.98 20.40 -14.29
CA PRO A 69 -12.11 21.46 -13.77
C PRO A 69 -11.15 20.92 -12.71
N GLU A 70 -9.95 21.50 -12.66
CA GLU A 70 -8.87 21.02 -11.79
C GLU A 70 -9.28 20.86 -10.33
N SER A 71 -10.11 21.75 -9.80
CA SER A 71 -10.63 21.67 -8.43
C SER A 71 -11.47 20.41 -8.19
N GLU A 72 -12.28 20.01 -9.16
CA GLU A 72 -13.12 18.81 -9.07
C GLU A 72 -12.29 17.55 -9.21
N VAL A 73 -11.27 17.57 -10.09
CA VAL A 73 -10.32 16.45 -10.22
C VAL A 73 -9.68 16.10 -8.88
N TRP A 74 -9.11 17.10 -8.19
CA TRP A 74 -8.46 16.86 -6.90
C TRP A 74 -9.45 16.50 -5.78
N THR A 75 -10.67 17.06 -5.82
CA THR A 75 -11.74 16.70 -4.87
C THR A 75 -12.14 15.23 -5.02
N LEU A 76 -12.47 14.79 -6.25
CA LEU A 76 -12.89 13.41 -6.51
C LEU A 76 -11.75 12.41 -6.26
N ALA A 77 -10.53 12.76 -6.67
CA ALA A 77 -9.36 11.93 -6.41
C ALA A 77 -9.12 11.76 -4.89
N SER A 78 -9.24 12.83 -4.12
CA SER A 78 -9.09 12.79 -2.67
C SER A 78 -10.20 12.00 -1.98
N LEU A 79 -11.44 12.11 -2.45
CA LEU A 79 -12.55 11.29 -1.96
C LEU A 79 -12.30 9.80 -2.20
N LEU A 80 -11.82 9.43 -3.39
CA LEU A 80 -11.50 8.04 -3.69
C LEU A 80 -10.35 7.52 -2.81
N LEU A 81 -9.30 8.32 -2.62
CA LEU A 81 -8.17 7.97 -1.75
C LEU A 81 -8.64 7.80 -0.29
N GLY A 82 -9.44 8.73 0.22
CA GLY A 82 -9.99 8.67 1.58
C GLY A 82 -10.91 7.47 1.78
N ALA A 83 -11.80 7.19 0.82
CA ALA A 83 -12.67 6.01 0.86
C ALA A 83 -11.87 4.71 0.82
N GLY A 84 -10.84 4.64 -0.02
CA GLY A 84 -9.92 3.49 -0.09
C GLY A 84 -9.18 3.26 1.23
N ALA A 85 -8.65 4.32 1.83
CA ALA A 85 -7.98 4.26 3.13
C ALA A 85 -8.93 3.82 4.25
N LEU A 86 -10.17 4.33 4.27
CA LEU A 86 -11.19 3.92 5.23
C LEU A 86 -11.57 2.44 5.07
N LEU A 87 -11.79 1.99 3.84
CA LEU A 87 -12.07 0.59 3.53
C LEU A 87 -10.93 -0.33 3.98
N TYR A 88 -9.69 0.10 3.76
CA TYR A 88 -8.50 -0.60 4.24
C TYR A 88 -8.50 -0.71 5.77
N LEU A 89 -8.75 0.39 6.49
CA LEU A 89 -8.81 0.39 7.95
C LEU A 89 -9.89 -0.55 8.49
N ILE A 90 -11.09 -0.52 7.92
CA ILE A 90 -12.19 -1.41 8.29
C ILE A 90 -11.77 -2.88 8.09
N ARG A 91 -11.23 -3.22 6.92
CA ARG A 91 -10.75 -4.58 6.63
C ARG A 91 -9.63 -5.02 7.56
N SER A 92 -8.70 -4.11 7.90
CA SER A 92 -7.60 -4.40 8.81
C SER A 92 -8.09 -4.74 10.20
N VAL A 93 -9.05 -3.98 10.74
CA VAL A 93 -9.67 -4.25 12.04
C VAL A 93 -10.42 -5.59 12.03
N LEU A 94 -11.21 -5.85 10.98
CA LEU A 94 -11.97 -7.10 10.85
C LEU A 94 -11.07 -8.34 10.76
N ARG A 95 -9.89 -8.23 10.13
CA ARG A 95 -8.92 -9.33 10.01
C ARG A 95 -8.07 -9.50 11.26
N LEU A 96 -7.78 -8.42 11.99
CA LEU A 96 -6.93 -8.46 13.17
C LEU A 96 -7.64 -9.14 14.36
N ARG A 97 -8.95 -8.95 14.50
CA ARG A 97 -9.75 -9.54 15.59
C ARG A 97 -9.60 -11.07 15.72
N PRO A 98 -9.81 -11.89 14.66
CA PRO A 98 -9.68 -13.33 14.76
C PRO A 98 -8.22 -13.78 14.96
N ALA A 99 -7.23 -13.08 14.41
CA ALA A 99 -5.81 -13.39 14.60
C ALA A 99 -5.39 -13.19 16.07
N ILE A 100 -5.83 -12.10 16.70
CA ILE A 100 -5.59 -11.85 18.13
C ILE A 100 -6.29 -12.92 18.98
N ALA A 101 -7.53 -13.28 18.65
CA ALA A 101 -8.29 -14.31 19.38
C ALA A 101 -7.65 -15.71 19.25
N ALA A 102 -6.96 -15.98 18.13
CA ALA A 102 -6.22 -17.23 17.89
C ALA A 102 -4.83 -17.26 18.55
N GLY A 103 -4.38 -16.15 19.18
CA GLY A 103 -3.04 -16.07 19.79
C GLY A 103 -1.88 -16.05 18.77
N GLU A 104 -2.15 -15.70 17.50
CA GLU A 104 -1.11 -15.63 16.48
C GLU A 104 -0.09 -14.52 16.81
N PRO A 105 1.22 -14.74 16.55
CA PRO A 105 2.26 -13.74 16.79
C PRO A 105 2.13 -12.59 15.80
N VAL A 106 1.24 -11.65 16.11
CA VAL A 106 1.05 -10.44 15.31
C VAL A 106 2.19 -9.47 15.60
N SER A 107 2.85 -9.00 14.55
CA SER A 107 3.83 -7.90 14.68
C SER A 107 3.09 -6.59 14.99
N PHE A 108 2.78 -6.36 16.26
CA PHE A 108 2.01 -5.20 16.72
C PHE A 108 2.58 -3.86 16.23
N GLY A 109 3.91 -3.70 16.22
CA GLY A 109 4.54 -2.46 15.77
C GLY A 109 4.19 -2.10 14.32
N LEU A 110 4.25 -3.07 13.40
CA LEU A 110 3.90 -2.81 12.00
C LEU A 110 2.40 -2.59 11.81
N ALA A 111 1.57 -3.34 12.52
CA ALA A 111 0.12 -3.14 12.48
C ALA A 111 -0.26 -1.72 12.96
N ILE A 112 0.34 -1.25 14.04
CA ILE A 112 0.13 0.11 14.57
C ILE A 112 0.57 1.16 13.54
N VAL A 113 1.77 1.03 12.98
CA VAL A 113 2.28 1.98 11.97
C VAL A 113 1.38 2.01 10.73
N SER A 114 0.98 0.85 10.21
CA SER A 114 0.10 0.77 9.03
C SER A 114 -1.28 1.39 9.30
N VAL A 115 -1.85 1.16 10.48
CA VAL A 115 -3.14 1.76 10.88
C VAL A 115 -2.99 3.26 11.06
N ALA A 116 -1.92 3.74 11.71
CA ALA A 116 -1.67 5.17 11.91
C ALA A 116 -1.51 5.91 10.57
N VAL A 117 -0.74 5.34 9.63
CA VAL A 117 -0.59 5.88 8.27
C VAL A 117 -1.94 5.88 7.54
N GLY A 118 -2.71 4.79 7.62
CA GLY A 118 -4.04 4.72 7.02
C GLY A 118 -5.01 5.78 7.56
N ILE A 119 -5.00 6.02 8.87
CA ILE A 119 -5.80 7.08 9.50
C ILE A 119 -5.34 8.46 9.02
N ALA A 120 -4.04 8.73 8.98
CA ALA A 120 -3.50 10.00 8.52
C ALA A 120 -3.89 10.26 7.05
N ILE A 121 -3.79 9.26 6.18
CA ILE A 121 -4.21 9.34 4.77
C ILE A 121 -5.72 9.63 4.69
N ALA A 122 -6.56 8.91 5.43
CA ALA A 122 -8.00 9.11 5.38
C ALA A 122 -8.38 10.53 5.82
N ILE A 123 -7.86 10.99 6.96
CA ILE A 123 -8.15 12.34 7.48
C ILE A 123 -7.67 13.41 6.50
N SER A 124 -6.43 13.33 6.02
CA SER A 124 -5.86 14.31 5.09
C SER A 124 -6.59 14.33 3.75
N ALA A 125 -6.98 13.17 3.23
CA ALA A 125 -7.73 13.07 1.97
C ALA A 125 -9.14 13.68 2.09
N PHE A 126 -9.89 13.38 3.15
CA PHE A 126 -11.20 13.99 3.35
C PHE A 126 -11.11 15.51 3.64
N ALA A 127 -10.12 15.95 4.43
CA ALA A 127 -9.87 17.37 4.63
C ALA A 127 -9.51 18.09 3.32
N ASN A 128 -8.74 17.42 2.44
CA ASN A 128 -8.42 17.93 1.11
C ASN A 128 -9.67 18.03 0.21
N ALA A 129 -10.55 17.05 0.26
CA ALA A 129 -11.78 17.03 -0.52
C ALA A 129 -12.74 18.17 -0.16
N VAL A 130 -12.74 18.62 1.11
CA VAL A 130 -13.55 19.79 1.55
C VAL A 130 -12.82 21.13 1.36
N GLY A 131 -11.65 21.14 0.72
CA GLY A 131 -10.91 22.37 0.40
C GLY A 131 -10.14 22.97 1.58
N PHE A 132 -9.80 22.17 2.59
CA PHE A 132 -9.05 22.66 3.75
C PHE A 132 -7.61 23.07 3.41
N PHE A 133 -7.00 22.47 2.38
CA PHE A 133 -5.61 22.73 2.01
C PHE A 133 -5.49 23.62 0.78
N SER A 134 -4.52 24.53 0.80
CA SER A 134 -4.22 25.44 -0.33
C SER A 134 -3.57 24.72 -1.52
N HIS A 135 -2.96 23.57 -1.30
CA HIS A 135 -2.25 22.76 -2.31
C HIS A 135 -2.83 21.35 -2.38
N PRO A 136 -4.01 21.17 -2.99
CA PRO A 136 -4.72 19.89 -2.99
C PRO A 136 -3.94 18.77 -3.68
N SER A 137 -3.20 19.07 -4.74
CA SER A 137 -2.34 18.10 -5.44
C SER A 137 -1.22 17.55 -4.55
N GLY A 138 -0.57 18.41 -3.76
CA GLY A 138 0.51 18.01 -2.85
C GLY A 138 0.03 17.07 -1.74
N VAL A 139 -1.14 17.34 -1.17
CA VAL A 139 -1.75 16.49 -0.14
C VAL A 139 -2.13 15.13 -0.72
N TYR A 140 -2.71 15.12 -1.93
CA TYR A 140 -3.02 13.89 -2.64
C TYR A 140 -1.79 13.04 -2.91
N LEU A 141 -0.72 13.66 -3.45
CA LEU A 141 0.56 13.00 -3.70
C LEU A 141 1.17 12.39 -2.42
N ALA A 142 1.14 13.13 -1.31
CA ALA A 142 1.60 12.61 -0.02
C ALA A 142 0.80 11.39 0.43
N GLY A 143 -0.51 11.38 0.21
CA GLY A 143 -1.38 10.25 0.53
C GLY A 143 -1.08 9.01 -0.32
N VAL A 144 -0.95 9.18 -1.65
CA VAL A 144 -0.61 8.09 -2.58
C VAL A 144 0.81 7.58 -2.30
N GLY A 145 1.78 8.47 -2.05
CA GLY A 145 3.13 8.11 -1.64
C GLY A 145 3.17 7.35 -0.32
N GLY A 146 2.29 7.69 0.63
CA GLY A 146 2.09 6.95 1.87
C GLY A 146 1.63 5.52 1.66
N CYS A 147 0.74 5.26 0.70
CA CYS A 147 0.35 3.90 0.31
C CYS A 147 1.55 3.12 -0.23
N LEU A 148 2.35 3.73 -1.10
CA LEU A 148 3.56 3.11 -1.64
C LEU A 148 4.59 2.81 -0.55
N PHE A 149 4.78 3.73 0.40
CA PHE A 149 5.68 3.55 1.55
C PHE A 149 5.29 2.33 2.39
N VAL A 150 4.00 2.15 2.69
CA VAL A 150 3.52 0.96 3.42
C VAL A 150 3.78 -0.32 2.63
N SER A 151 3.55 -0.31 1.31
CA SER A 151 3.88 -1.44 0.43
C SER A 151 5.37 -1.78 0.47
N SER A 152 6.24 -0.76 0.38
CA SER A 152 7.70 -0.91 0.44
C SER A 152 8.19 -1.47 1.78
N ALA A 153 7.60 -1.03 2.89
CA ALA A 153 7.93 -1.53 4.22
C ALA A 153 7.56 -3.03 4.39
N MET A 154 6.43 -3.45 3.81
CA MET A 154 6.04 -4.86 3.79
C MET A 154 6.98 -5.70 2.95
N PHE A 155 7.42 -5.18 1.80
CA PHE A 155 8.39 -5.81 0.93
C PHE A 155 9.75 -5.99 1.61
N ALA A 156 10.29 -4.94 2.23
CA ALA A 156 11.55 -5.01 2.95
C ALA A 156 11.53 -6.10 4.05
N ARG A 157 10.42 -6.21 4.78
CA ARG A 157 10.25 -7.27 5.78
C ARG A 157 10.16 -8.68 5.19
N LEU A 158 9.56 -8.83 4.00
CA LEU A 158 9.52 -10.12 3.32
C LEU A 158 10.93 -10.58 2.96
N LEU A 159 11.78 -9.67 2.48
CA LEU A 159 13.18 -9.95 2.14
C LEU A 159 14.01 -10.31 3.40
N LEU A 160 13.88 -9.53 4.47
CA LEU A 160 14.61 -9.78 5.71
C LEU A 160 14.21 -11.08 6.39
N ALA A 161 12.96 -11.50 6.28
CA ALA A 161 12.52 -12.80 6.80
C ALA A 161 13.09 -13.97 6.01
N SER A 162 13.33 -13.81 4.71
CA SER A 162 13.92 -14.86 3.87
C SER A 162 15.43 -15.04 4.09
N SER A 163 16.15 -13.99 4.45
CA SER A 163 17.60 -14.09 4.75
C SER A 163 17.88 -14.77 6.09
N ALA A 164 17.03 -14.57 7.09
CA ALA A 164 17.19 -15.18 8.41
C ALA A 164 16.99 -16.71 8.43
N SER A 165 16.25 -17.27 7.46
CA SER A 165 16.06 -18.73 7.35
C SER A 165 17.24 -19.44 6.69
N THR A 166 18.08 -18.74 5.92
CA THR A 166 19.23 -19.32 5.21
C THR A 166 20.46 -19.45 6.12
N ASP A 167 20.60 -18.57 7.13
CA ASP A 167 21.74 -18.61 8.06
C ASP A 167 21.59 -19.71 9.15
N GLY A 168 20.37 -20.20 9.40
CA GLY A 168 20.11 -21.26 10.37
C GLY A 168 20.51 -22.66 9.91
N ASP A 169 20.53 -22.91 8.61
CA ASP A 169 20.85 -24.23 8.03
C ASP A 169 22.37 -24.45 7.80
N GLY A 170 23.19 -23.41 7.97
CA GLY A 170 24.65 -23.49 7.78
C GLY A 170 25.44 -23.90 9.02
N GLU A 171 24.86 -23.93 10.23
CA GLU A 171 25.58 -24.27 11.47
C GLU A 171 25.32 -25.69 11.99
N ALA A 172 24.55 -26.52 11.28
CA ALA A 172 24.22 -27.90 11.68
C ALA A 172 24.89 -28.98 10.82
N GLY A 173 25.99 -28.65 10.09
CA GLY A 173 26.74 -29.58 9.23
C GLY A 173 28.12 -29.93 9.78
#